data_64ad5ba35580c993ea10690782e7b333
#
_entry.id   64ad5ba35580c993ea10690782e7b333
#
_cell.length_a   1.000
_cell.length_b   1.000
_cell.length_c   1.000
_cell.angle_alpha   90.00
_cell.angle_beta   90.00
_cell.angle_gamma   90.00
#
_symmetry.space_group_name_H-M   'P 1'
#
loop_
_entity.id
_entity.type
_entity.pdbx_description
1 polymer ?
#
loop_
_entity_poly.entity_id
_entity_poly.type
_entity_poly.pdbx_seq_one_letter_code
_entity_poly.pdbx_strand_id
1 'polypeptide(L)'
;MKPQTRKYIQVFLAVALIGAAVRLVIIFRERHEAARQSKVQPAPALDPTYYVVPKKLYPYDLKSARQLTQQPVWVKEGYRYFYYPYDPVRRRTDFAHDAGLLGPIEEINIKDVVTDVTPGARDQKQVVAVFDKGGKNYGVPIGVLKGHDYQIYSDEMFFIQDPHQLYNVWPKEVWQGIDQHQAKTGMDEVQVSFALGMGMPQPSEDPDLKTVKFPNGGKPLEITFRKGRAVEIRPGS
;
A
#
# COMPACT_ATOMS: atom_id res chain seq x y z
N MET A 1 -35.07 -44.41 -58.62
CA MET A 1 -34.75 -44.73 -57.17
C MET A 1 -35.77 -45.70 -56.68
N LYS A 2 -35.37 -46.90 -56.19
CA LYS A 2 -36.31 -47.90 -55.66
C LYS A 2 -37.03 -47.31 -54.42
N PRO A 3 -38.37 -47.58 -54.30
CA PRO A 3 -39.23 -46.99 -53.25
C PRO A 3 -38.70 -47.24 -51.80
N GLN A 4 -37.98 -48.33 -51.60
CA GLN A 4 -37.35 -48.66 -50.32
C GLN A 4 -36.22 -47.72 -49.95
N THR A 5 -35.38 -47.28 -50.89
CA THR A 5 -34.27 -46.34 -50.63
C THR A 5 -34.80 -44.99 -50.16
N ARG A 6 -35.94 -44.53 -50.65
CA ARG A 6 -36.59 -43.28 -50.25
C ARG A 6 -37.11 -43.33 -48.81
N LYS A 7 -37.61 -44.47 -48.35
CA LYS A 7 -38.00 -44.66 -46.94
C LYS A 7 -36.85 -44.63 -45.98
N TYR A 8 -35.70 -45.25 -46.30
CA TYR A 8 -34.53 -45.24 -45.48
C TYR A 8 -33.93 -43.83 -45.35
N ILE A 9 -33.88 -43.03 -46.41
CA ILE A 9 -33.45 -41.64 -46.39
C ILE A 9 -34.37 -40.79 -45.52
N GLN A 10 -35.70 -40.98 -45.60
CA GLN A 10 -36.68 -40.26 -44.78
C GLN A 10 -36.49 -40.58 -43.27
N VAL A 11 -36.32 -41.87 -42.96
CA VAL A 11 -36.08 -42.29 -41.57
C VAL A 11 -34.75 -41.71 -41.03
N PHE A 12 -33.71 -41.76 -41.87
CA PHE A 12 -32.38 -41.15 -41.46
C PHE A 12 -32.47 -39.65 -41.23
N LEU A 13 -33.20 -38.94 -42.13
CA LEU A 13 -33.43 -37.50 -41.97
C LEU A 13 -34.25 -37.17 -40.71
N ALA A 14 -35.23 -37.96 -40.39
CA ALA A 14 -36.07 -37.80 -39.20
C ALA A 14 -35.24 -38.01 -37.92
N VAL A 15 -34.40 -39.04 -37.88
CA VAL A 15 -33.49 -39.29 -36.73
C VAL A 15 -32.46 -38.19 -36.59
N ALA A 16 -31.89 -37.70 -37.70
CA ALA A 16 -30.93 -36.57 -37.66
C ALA A 16 -31.58 -35.26 -37.15
N LEU A 17 -32.84 -34.98 -37.55
CA LEU A 17 -33.61 -33.84 -37.08
C LEU A 17 -33.91 -33.93 -35.57
N ILE A 18 -34.29 -35.10 -35.09
CA ILE A 18 -34.52 -35.33 -33.66
C ILE A 18 -33.22 -35.14 -32.87
N GLY A 19 -32.08 -35.66 -33.34
CA GLY A 19 -30.79 -35.47 -32.73
C GLY A 19 -30.37 -33.99 -32.67
N ALA A 20 -30.61 -33.26 -33.76
CA ALA A 20 -30.34 -31.81 -33.79
C ALA A 20 -31.24 -31.01 -32.83
N ALA A 21 -32.53 -31.38 -32.74
CA ALA A 21 -33.46 -30.73 -31.81
C ALA A 21 -33.08 -30.98 -30.35
N VAL A 22 -32.70 -32.21 -29.98
CA VAL A 22 -32.21 -32.53 -28.62
C VAL A 22 -30.95 -31.75 -28.30
N ARG A 23 -30.00 -31.66 -29.22
CA ARG A 23 -28.76 -30.89 -29.02
C ARG A 23 -29.03 -29.40 -28.84
N LEU A 24 -29.97 -28.83 -29.58
CA LEU A 24 -30.39 -27.43 -29.40
C LEU A 24 -31.02 -27.19 -28.02
N VAL A 25 -31.83 -28.10 -27.52
CA VAL A 25 -32.42 -28.00 -26.18
C VAL A 25 -31.33 -28.06 -25.10
N ILE A 26 -30.35 -28.94 -25.25
CA ILE A 26 -29.20 -29.03 -24.29
C ILE A 26 -28.40 -27.72 -24.28
N ILE A 27 -28.05 -27.22 -25.46
CA ILE A 27 -27.30 -25.94 -25.58
C ILE A 27 -28.10 -24.77 -24.99
N PHE A 28 -29.41 -24.76 -25.18
CA PHE A 28 -30.29 -23.72 -24.64
C PHE A 28 -30.36 -23.78 -23.11
N ARG A 29 -30.42 -25.01 -22.53
CA ARG A 29 -30.37 -25.21 -21.08
C ARG A 29 -29.03 -24.80 -20.49
N GLU A 30 -27.91 -25.22 -21.08
CA GLU A 30 -26.57 -24.85 -20.65
C GLU A 30 -26.36 -23.33 -20.69
N ARG A 31 -26.83 -22.66 -21.75
CA ARG A 31 -26.78 -21.19 -21.84
C ARG A 31 -27.69 -20.51 -20.82
N HIS A 32 -28.86 -21.06 -20.53
CA HIS A 32 -29.76 -20.53 -19.50
C HIS A 32 -29.22 -20.75 -18.09
N GLU A 33 -28.56 -21.86 -17.82
CA GLU A 33 -27.92 -22.14 -16.55
C GLU A 33 -26.66 -21.27 -16.37
N ALA A 34 -25.84 -21.14 -17.40
CA ALA A 34 -24.70 -20.20 -17.41
C ALA A 34 -25.15 -18.73 -17.21
N ALA A 35 -26.26 -18.32 -17.85
CA ALA A 35 -26.83 -16.98 -17.68
C ALA A 35 -27.45 -16.77 -16.28
N ARG A 36 -27.90 -17.84 -15.61
CA ARG A 36 -28.38 -17.79 -14.23
C ARG A 36 -27.22 -17.76 -13.24
N GLN A 37 -26.11 -18.44 -13.51
CA GLN A 37 -24.88 -18.41 -12.72
C GLN A 37 -24.10 -17.10 -12.94
N SER A 38 -24.22 -16.49 -14.11
CA SER A 38 -23.68 -15.18 -14.44
C SER A 38 -24.61 -14.00 -14.07
N LYS A 39 -25.63 -14.21 -13.24
CA LYS A 39 -26.12 -13.12 -12.40
C LYS A 39 -24.97 -12.77 -11.47
N VAL A 40 -24.10 -11.89 -11.97
CA VAL A 40 -23.01 -11.24 -11.28
C VAL A 40 -23.53 -10.91 -9.89
N GLN A 41 -23.06 -11.63 -8.87
CA GLN A 41 -23.17 -11.10 -7.52
C GLN A 41 -22.61 -9.69 -7.64
N PRO A 42 -23.37 -8.64 -7.26
CA PRO A 42 -22.81 -7.30 -7.28
C PRO A 42 -21.48 -7.39 -6.54
N ALA A 43 -20.41 -7.00 -7.22
CA ALA A 43 -19.08 -7.01 -6.58
C ALA A 43 -19.25 -6.37 -5.22
N PRO A 44 -18.76 -7.00 -4.14
CA PRO A 44 -18.88 -6.43 -2.81
C PRO A 44 -18.39 -5.00 -2.92
N ALA A 45 -19.14 -4.04 -2.37
CA ALA A 45 -18.76 -2.64 -2.39
C ALA A 45 -17.35 -2.56 -1.82
N LEU A 46 -16.40 -2.07 -2.61
CA LEU A 46 -15.02 -1.93 -2.16
C LEU A 46 -15.01 -1.00 -0.95
N ASP A 47 -14.19 -1.35 0.04
CA ASP A 47 -14.00 -0.50 1.21
C ASP A 47 -13.57 0.91 0.73
N PRO A 48 -14.20 1.99 1.21
CA PRO A 48 -13.85 3.36 0.83
C PRO A 48 -12.37 3.69 0.94
N THR A 49 -11.63 3.03 1.82
CA THR A 49 -10.17 3.14 1.97
C THR A 49 -9.42 2.89 0.64
N TYR A 50 -9.91 1.99 -0.20
CA TYR A 50 -9.28 1.66 -1.49
C TYR A 50 -9.50 2.72 -2.58
N TYR A 51 -10.39 3.69 -2.34
CA TYR A 51 -10.63 4.80 -3.28
C TYR A 51 -9.82 6.05 -2.95
N VAL A 52 -9.05 6.05 -1.86
CA VAL A 52 -8.20 7.18 -1.51
C VAL A 52 -7.00 7.24 -2.44
N VAL A 53 -6.91 8.29 -3.21
CA VAL A 53 -5.79 8.57 -4.12
C VAL A 53 -5.04 9.80 -3.61
N PRO A 54 -3.97 9.64 -2.82
CA PRO A 54 -3.18 10.76 -2.35
C PRO A 54 -2.53 11.52 -3.50
N LYS A 55 -2.49 12.83 -3.41
CA LYS A 55 -1.63 13.62 -4.30
C LYS A 55 -0.17 13.23 -4.08
N LYS A 56 0.60 13.20 -5.15
CA LYS A 56 2.02 12.89 -5.12
C LYS A 56 2.82 14.03 -5.71
N LEU A 57 3.98 14.26 -5.16
CA LEU A 57 5.01 15.13 -5.71
C LEU A 57 6.12 14.23 -6.24
N TYR A 58 6.44 14.34 -7.54
CA TYR A 58 7.50 13.58 -8.18
C TYR A 58 8.71 14.49 -8.47
N PRO A 59 9.56 14.74 -7.49
CA PRO A 59 10.72 15.59 -7.70
C PRO A 59 11.74 14.88 -8.60
N TYR A 60 12.27 15.60 -9.57
CA TYR A 60 13.27 15.10 -10.52
C TYR A 60 14.63 15.82 -10.38
N ASP A 61 14.67 16.87 -9.55
CA ASP A 61 15.89 17.61 -9.20
C ASP A 61 15.77 18.27 -7.82
N LEU A 62 16.84 18.91 -7.35
CA LEU A 62 16.87 19.57 -6.05
C LEU A 62 15.86 20.74 -5.97
N LYS A 63 15.64 21.45 -7.08
CA LYS A 63 14.72 22.59 -7.11
C LYS A 63 13.28 22.11 -6.93
N SER A 64 12.88 21.07 -7.65
CA SER A 64 11.54 20.47 -7.51
C SER A 64 11.34 19.81 -6.16
N ALA A 65 12.38 19.18 -5.58
CA ALA A 65 12.32 18.60 -4.24
C ALA A 65 12.08 19.65 -3.15
N ARG A 66 12.56 20.88 -3.32
CA ARG A 66 12.28 21.98 -2.39
C ARG A 66 10.81 22.38 -2.32
N GLN A 67 9.95 21.92 -3.21
CA GLN A 67 8.50 22.10 -3.04
C GLN A 67 7.98 21.43 -1.77
N LEU A 68 8.68 20.43 -1.24
CA LEU A 68 8.36 19.82 0.07
C LEU A 68 8.42 20.81 1.24
N THR A 69 9.13 21.97 1.09
CA THR A 69 9.20 22.99 2.14
C THR A 69 7.95 23.89 2.21
N GLN A 70 7.04 23.78 1.25
CA GLN A 70 5.88 24.68 1.14
C GLN A 70 4.71 24.28 2.03
N GLN A 71 4.72 23.06 2.55
CA GLN A 71 3.65 22.49 3.36
C GLN A 71 4.17 21.40 4.28
N PRO A 72 3.47 21.08 5.36
CA PRO A 72 3.77 19.89 6.16
C PRO A 72 3.71 18.63 5.33
N VAL A 73 4.50 17.64 5.70
CA VAL A 73 4.44 16.28 5.15
C VAL A 73 4.27 15.28 6.27
N TRP A 74 3.66 14.15 5.99
CA TRP A 74 3.43 13.07 6.97
C TRP A 74 4.10 11.79 6.52
N VAL A 75 4.73 11.09 7.44
CA VAL A 75 5.44 9.84 7.18
C VAL A 75 4.46 8.73 6.83
N LYS A 76 4.64 8.09 5.65
CA LYS A 76 3.77 6.99 5.22
C LYS A 76 4.05 5.68 5.94
N GLU A 77 5.33 5.30 5.99
CA GLU A 77 5.80 4.04 6.56
C GLU A 77 6.65 4.32 7.79
N GLY A 78 6.01 4.37 8.94
CA GLY A 78 6.68 4.64 10.20
C GLY A 78 7.70 3.57 10.58
N TYR A 79 8.72 4.01 11.31
CA TYR A 79 9.84 3.19 11.80
C TYR A 79 10.68 2.53 10.70
N ARG A 80 10.67 3.12 9.49
CA ARG A 80 11.47 2.66 8.35
C ARG A 80 12.65 3.58 8.05
N TYR A 81 12.49 4.88 8.26
CA TYR A 81 13.43 5.90 7.82
C TYR A 81 14.20 6.46 9.00
N PHE A 82 15.52 6.23 9.01
CA PHE A 82 16.43 6.86 9.97
C PHE A 82 16.58 8.34 9.66
N TYR A 83 16.60 9.16 10.69
CA TYR A 83 17.00 10.56 10.60
C TYR A 83 18.26 10.81 11.44
N TYR A 84 19.02 11.81 11.05
CA TYR A 84 20.37 12.05 11.53
C TYR A 84 20.52 13.49 11.99
N PRO A 85 21.39 13.82 12.98
CA PRO A 85 21.71 15.19 13.35
C PRO A 85 22.20 15.96 12.12
N TYR A 86 21.74 17.20 11.96
CA TYR A 86 22.15 18.08 10.88
C TYR A 86 22.75 19.37 11.42
N ASP A 87 23.97 19.70 10.99
CA ASP A 87 24.63 20.96 11.30
C ASP A 87 24.29 22.00 10.21
N PRO A 88 23.48 23.03 10.53
CA PRO A 88 23.08 24.03 9.55
C PRO A 88 24.22 24.99 9.17
N VAL A 89 25.22 25.15 10.03
CA VAL A 89 26.37 26.02 9.77
C VAL A 89 27.32 25.37 8.77
N ARG A 90 27.66 24.12 9.00
CA ARG A 90 28.53 23.34 8.11
C ARG A 90 27.74 22.73 6.91
N ARG A 91 26.40 22.77 6.97
CA ARG A 91 25.51 22.14 6.01
C ARG A 91 25.81 20.65 5.82
N ARG A 92 25.95 19.95 6.94
CA ARG A 92 26.37 18.54 6.97
C ARG A 92 25.48 17.70 7.86
N THR A 93 25.21 16.51 7.39
CA THR A 93 24.48 15.46 8.11
C THR A 93 25.48 14.51 8.75
N ASP A 94 25.29 14.22 10.04
CA ASP A 94 26.10 13.23 10.75
C ASP A 94 25.53 11.82 10.55
N PHE A 95 25.85 11.22 9.42
CA PHE A 95 25.41 9.86 9.09
C PHE A 95 26.04 8.76 9.94
N ALA A 96 27.03 9.08 10.77
CA ALA A 96 27.65 8.09 11.66
C ALA A 96 26.78 7.80 12.90
N HIS A 97 25.91 8.74 13.28
CA HIS A 97 25.07 8.63 14.46
C HIS A 97 23.62 8.91 14.10
N ASP A 98 22.80 7.88 14.03
CA ASP A 98 21.38 8.12 13.86
C ASP A 98 20.76 8.73 15.13
N ALA A 99 19.71 9.54 14.93
CA ALA A 99 18.96 10.16 16.02
C ALA A 99 17.62 9.43 16.27
N GLY A 100 17.33 8.41 15.48
CA GLY A 100 16.15 7.58 15.61
C GLY A 100 15.46 7.32 14.27
N LEU A 101 14.26 6.75 14.34
CA LEU A 101 13.39 6.46 13.22
C LEU A 101 12.20 7.42 13.22
N LEU A 102 11.76 7.83 12.04
CA LEU A 102 10.52 8.59 11.89
C LEU A 102 9.33 7.72 12.28
N GLY A 103 8.43 8.27 13.10
CA GLY A 103 7.22 7.58 13.54
C GLY A 103 6.16 7.45 12.41
N PRO A 104 5.18 6.56 12.57
CA PRO A 104 4.09 6.47 11.62
C PRO A 104 3.21 7.72 11.70
N ILE A 105 2.79 8.21 10.53
CA ILE A 105 1.95 9.43 10.39
C ILE A 105 2.53 10.66 11.11
N GLU A 106 3.81 10.63 11.44
CA GLU A 106 4.50 11.77 12.05
C GLU A 106 4.51 12.95 11.09
N GLU A 107 4.02 14.12 11.56
CA GLU A 107 4.06 15.37 10.80
C GLU A 107 5.47 15.96 10.85
N ILE A 108 5.98 16.34 9.69
CA ILE A 108 7.30 16.93 9.54
C ILE A 108 7.21 18.22 8.72
N ASN A 109 7.82 19.28 9.25
CA ASN A 109 8.00 20.55 8.55
C ASN A 109 9.40 20.62 7.95
N ILE A 110 9.51 20.31 6.66
CA ILE A 110 10.78 20.36 5.93
C ILE A 110 11.19 21.81 5.71
N LYS A 111 12.41 22.19 6.14
CA LYS A 111 12.94 23.55 6.04
C LYS A 111 13.81 23.77 4.82
N ASP A 112 14.54 22.75 4.37
CA ASP A 112 15.36 22.79 3.16
C ASP A 112 15.56 21.37 2.62
N VAL A 113 15.92 21.27 1.35
CA VAL A 113 16.41 20.03 0.73
C VAL A 113 17.80 20.31 0.18
N VAL A 114 18.77 19.52 0.64
CA VAL A 114 20.19 19.69 0.30
C VAL A 114 20.80 18.41 -0.25
N THR A 115 21.96 18.51 -0.86
CA THR A 115 22.79 17.34 -1.15
C THR A 115 23.94 17.26 -0.17
N ASP A 116 24.24 16.06 0.32
CA ASP A 116 25.32 15.79 1.23
C ASP A 116 26.12 14.54 0.81
N VAL A 117 27.24 14.29 1.46
CA VAL A 117 28.06 13.11 1.17
C VAL A 117 27.28 11.81 1.40
N THR A 118 27.58 10.80 0.60
CA THR A 118 27.11 9.45 0.85
C THR A 118 28.18 8.67 1.58
N PRO A 119 27.91 8.14 2.79
CA PRO A 119 28.86 7.27 3.47
C PRO A 119 29.25 6.07 2.58
N GLY A 120 30.56 5.85 2.44
CA GLY A 120 31.08 4.70 1.68
C GLY A 120 31.03 4.82 0.15
N ALA A 121 30.48 5.90 -0.42
CA ALA A 121 30.42 6.09 -1.87
C ALA A 121 30.90 7.50 -2.26
N ARG A 122 31.95 7.55 -3.11
CA ARG A 122 32.57 8.82 -3.53
C ARG A 122 31.90 9.45 -4.74
N ASP A 123 31.22 8.66 -5.54
CA ASP A 123 30.60 9.03 -6.82
C ASP A 123 29.14 9.45 -6.72
N GLN A 124 28.58 9.44 -5.52
CA GLN A 124 27.20 9.81 -5.27
C GLN A 124 27.03 10.68 -4.01
N LYS A 125 25.93 11.44 -3.96
CA LYS A 125 25.53 12.23 -2.81
C LYS A 125 24.14 11.84 -2.36
N GLN A 126 23.88 11.94 -1.05
CA GLN A 126 22.50 11.83 -0.54
C GLN A 126 21.74 13.13 -0.84
N VAL A 127 20.48 12.99 -1.23
CA VAL A 127 19.52 14.09 -1.17
C VAL A 127 18.82 14.00 0.18
N VAL A 128 18.94 15.06 0.97
CA VAL A 128 18.53 15.09 2.37
C VAL A 128 17.48 16.16 2.58
N ALA A 129 16.33 15.79 3.13
CA ALA A 129 15.33 16.72 3.62
C ALA A 129 15.71 17.13 5.06
N VAL A 130 15.86 18.43 5.27
CA VAL A 130 16.24 19.00 6.57
C VAL A 130 15.00 19.50 7.28
N PHE A 131 14.82 19.13 8.54
CA PHE A 131 13.67 19.50 9.36
C PHE A 131 14.07 19.78 10.82
N ASP A 132 13.16 20.37 11.57
CA ASP A 132 13.33 20.60 13.01
C ASP A 132 12.48 19.61 13.80
N LYS A 133 13.06 19.10 14.90
CA LYS A 133 12.34 18.28 15.88
C LYS A 133 12.87 18.64 17.28
N GLY A 134 11.99 19.21 18.11
CA GLY A 134 12.35 19.60 19.46
C GLY A 134 13.45 20.67 19.52
N GLY A 135 13.49 21.62 18.60
CA GLY A 135 14.46 22.70 18.52
C GLY A 135 15.85 22.29 17.99
N LYS A 136 15.99 21.07 17.48
CA LYS A 136 17.22 20.57 16.87
C LYS A 136 16.99 20.30 15.38
N ASN A 137 18.03 20.50 14.57
CA ASN A 137 17.95 20.22 13.14
C ASN A 137 18.38 18.79 12.85
N TYR A 138 17.59 18.14 12.01
CA TYR A 138 17.83 16.77 11.55
C TYR A 138 17.72 16.71 10.04
N GLY A 139 18.32 15.67 9.45
CA GLY A 139 18.22 15.36 8.06
C GLY A 139 17.74 13.92 7.86
N VAL A 140 16.79 13.72 6.95
CA VAL A 140 16.40 12.40 6.50
C VAL A 140 16.74 12.24 5.02
N PRO A 141 17.44 11.16 4.61
CA PRO A 141 17.69 10.88 3.20
C PRO A 141 16.39 10.62 2.46
N ILE A 142 16.16 11.35 1.37
CA ILE A 142 14.97 11.20 0.50
C ILE A 142 15.34 10.83 -0.93
N GLY A 143 16.62 10.59 -1.21
CA GLY A 143 17.08 10.24 -2.54
C GLY A 143 18.59 10.27 -2.65
N VAL A 144 19.07 10.01 -3.86
CA VAL A 144 20.49 10.06 -4.21
C VAL A 144 20.70 10.86 -5.48
N LEU A 145 21.87 11.51 -5.57
CA LEU A 145 22.41 12.14 -6.76
C LEU A 145 23.62 11.35 -7.22
N LYS A 146 23.57 10.74 -8.40
CA LYS A 146 24.68 10.04 -9.02
C LYS A 146 25.10 10.76 -10.31
N GLY A 147 26.29 11.33 -10.30
CA GLY A 147 26.71 12.21 -11.39
C GLY A 147 25.80 13.45 -11.49
N HIS A 148 24.92 13.47 -12.51
CA HIS A 148 23.92 14.51 -12.72
C HIS A 148 22.48 14.02 -12.53
N ASP A 149 22.30 12.70 -12.23
CA ASP A 149 20.97 12.07 -12.18
C ASP A 149 20.47 12.03 -10.74
N TYR A 150 19.30 12.63 -10.51
CA TYR A 150 18.60 12.57 -9.24
C TYR A 150 17.63 11.38 -9.23
N GLN A 151 17.69 10.59 -8.17
CA GLN A 151 16.70 9.57 -7.84
C GLN A 151 16.09 9.94 -6.50
N ILE A 152 14.91 10.57 -6.53
CA ILE A 152 14.23 11.09 -5.33
C ILE A 152 12.95 10.26 -5.14
N TYR A 153 12.78 9.69 -3.95
CA TYR A 153 11.68 8.80 -3.58
C TYR A 153 10.80 9.37 -2.44
N SER A 154 10.81 10.71 -2.30
CA SER A 154 10.00 11.38 -1.27
C SER A 154 8.49 11.12 -1.40
N ASP A 155 8.00 10.82 -2.61
CA ASP A 155 6.61 10.44 -2.84
C ASP A 155 6.25 9.06 -2.30
N GLU A 156 7.23 8.18 -2.08
CA GLU A 156 7.06 6.91 -1.37
C GLU A 156 7.11 7.11 0.14
N MET A 157 7.89 8.08 0.61
CA MET A 157 8.13 8.33 2.04
C MET A 157 7.03 9.16 2.71
N PHE A 158 6.46 10.12 1.98
CA PHE A 158 5.60 11.14 2.58
C PHE A 158 4.26 11.30 1.88
N PHE A 159 3.22 11.54 2.68
CA PHE A 159 2.02 12.22 2.22
C PHE A 159 2.30 13.72 2.20
N ILE A 160 1.81 14.40 1.16
CA ILE A 160 1.80 15.86 1.05
C ILE A 160 0.39 16.44 1.34
N GLN A 161 -0.47 15.65 1.88
CA GLN A 161 -1.82 15.97 2.34
C GLN A 161 -2.02 15.32 3.70
N ASP A 162 -2.74 16.00 4.57
CA ASP A 162 -3.08 15.46 5.90
C ASP A 162 -3.80 14.12 5.78
N PRO A 163 -3.25 13.03 6.32
CA PRO A 163 -3.88 11.71 6.29
C PRO A 163 -5.27 11.68 6.96
N HIS A 164 -5.51 12.50 7.99
CA HIS A 164 -6.83 12.60 8.62
C HIS A 164 -7.90 13.12 7.65
N GLN A 165 -7.51 14.00 6.73
CA GLN A 165 -8.41 14.49 5.69
C GLN A 165 -8.55 13.50 4.53
N LEU A 166 -7.47 12.81 4.16
CA LEU A 166 -7.48 11.80 3.11
C LEU A 166 -8.36 10.59 3.47
N TYR A 167 -8.26 10.12 4.70
CA TYR A 167 -8.98 8.97 5.21
C TYR A 167 -10.10 9.37 6.19
N ASN A 168 -10.80 10.45 5.89
CA ASN A 168 -11.89 11.01 6.70
C ASN A 168 -13.09 10.06 6.86
N VAL A 169 -13.15 9.00 6.06
CA VAL A 169 -14.15 7.94 6.16
C VAL A 169 -13.92 7.00 7.35
N TRP A 170 -12.71 7.02 7.93
CA TRP A 170 -12.42 6.18 9.09
C TRP A 170 -13.08 6.72 10.36
N PRO A 171 -13.61 5.82 11.22
CA PRO A 171 -14.18 6.21 12.51
C PRO A 171 -13.19 6.94 13.40
N LYS A 172 -13.71 7.82 14.26
CA LYS A 172 -12.88 8.59 15.22
C LYS A 172 -12.06 7.67 16.15
N GLU A 173 -12.62 6.54 16.53
CA GLU A 173 -11.98 5.54 17.40
C GLU A 173 -10.74 4.90 16.74
N VAL A 174 -10.75 4.77 15.41
CA VAL A 174 -9.62 4.32 14.62
C VAL A 174 -8.52 5.37 14.66
N TRP A 175 -8.84 6.63 14.36
CA TRP A 175 -7.88 7.73 14.41
C TRP A 175 -7.29 7.94 15.81
N GLN A 176 -8.10 7.85 16.87
CA GLN A 176 -7.59 7.86 18.24
C GLN A 176 -6.58 6.75 18.51
N GLY A 177 -6.79 5.55 17.97
CA GLY A 177 -5.80 4.48 18.05
C GLY A 177 -4.51 4.81 17.29
N ILE A 178 -4.63 5.35 16.08
CA ILE A 178 -3.49 5.75 15.25
C ILE A 178 -2.66 6.83 15.95
N ASP A 179 -3.29 7.90 16.42
CA ASP A 179 -2.65 9.03 17.10
C ASP A 179 -1.95 8.62 18.41
N GLN A 180 -2.46 7.58 19.06
CA GLN A 180 -1.87 6.99 20.27
C GLN A 180 -0.86 5.88 19.99
N HIS A 181 -0.56 5.60 18.71
CA HIS A 181 0.28 4.46 18.30
C HIS A 181 -0.19 3.12 18.87
N GLN A 182 -1.51 2.89 18.87
CA GLN A 182 -2.16 1.71 19.40
C GLN A 182 -3.02 1.02 18.35
N ALA A 183 -2.71 -0.23 18.03
CA ALA A 183 -3.61 -1.06 17.25
C ALA A 183 -4.79 -1.52 18.11
N LYS A 184 -5.97 -1.63 17.48
CA LYS A 184 -7.19 -2.15 18.09
C LYS A 184 -7.77 -3.28 17.23
N THR A 185 -8.43 -4.24 17.86
CA THR A 185 -9.20 -5.27 17.15
C THR A 185 -10.26 -4.61 16.26
N GLY A 186 -10.47 -5.20 15.08
CA GLY A 186 -11.36 -4.63 14.05
C GLY A 186 -10.70 -3.67 13.09
N MET A 187 -9.51 -3.12 13.39
CA MET A 187 -8.73 -2.33 12.44
C MET A 187 -8.31 -3.19 11.25
N ASP A 188 -8.26 -2.62 10.05
CA ASP A 188 -7.64 -3.25 8.91
C ASP A 188 -6.10 -3.08 8.93
N GLU A 189 -5.43 -3.72 7.98
CA GLU A 189 -3.97 -3.73 7.93
C GLU A 189 -3.38 -2.33 7.67
N VAL A 190 -4.07 -1.50 6.87
CA VAL A 190 -3.64 -0.12 6.60
C VAL A 190 -3.75 0.73 7.86
N GLN A 191 -4.87 0.63 8.57
CA GLN A 191 -5.10 1.32 9.83
C GLN A 191 -4.08 0.93 10.89
N VAL A 192 -3.77 -0.37 10.98
CA VAL A 192 -2.72 -0.87 11.90
C VAL A 192 -1.34 -0.35 11.49
N SER A 193 -1.02 -0.31 10.20
CA SER A 193 0.27 0.23 9.74
C SER A 193 0.41 1.73 10.00
N PHE A 194 -0.69 2.47 9.97
CA PHE A 194 -0.70 3.88 10.37
C PHE A 194 -0.49 4.07 11.87
N ALA A 195 -0.91 3.12 12.69
CA ALA A 195 -0.68 3.16 14.14
C ALA A 195 0.74 2.70 14.53
N LEU A 196 1.21 1.60 13.96
CA LEU A 196 2.39 0.85 14.45
C LEU A 196 3.60 0.92 13.50
N GLY A 197 3.45 1.55 12.34
CA GLY A 197 4.46 1.55 11.30
C GLY A 197 4.43 0.31 10.42
N MET A 198 5.52 0.06 9.70
CA MET A 198 5.61 -1.04 8.75
C MET A 198 5.71 -2.39 9.44
N GLY A 199 4.82 -3.32 9.10
CA GLY A 199 4.83 -4.68 9.59
C GLY A 199 5.48 -5.67 8.62
N MET A 200 5.92 -6.80 9.15
CA MET A 200 6.52 -7.91 8.41
C MET A 200 5.59 -9.12 8.45
N PRO A 201 4.98 -9.51 7.31
CA PRO A 201 4.14 -10.70 7.25
C PRO A 201 4.91 -11.96 7.65
N GLN A 202 4.24 -12.84 8.40
CA GLN A 202 4.74 -14.15 8.76
C GLN A 202 4.13 -15.21 7.84
N PRO A 203 4.85 -16.33 7.57
CA PRO A 203 4.26 -17.47 6.86
C PRO A 203 2.99 -17.95 7.57
N SER A 204 1.95 -18.27 6.81
CA SER A 204 0.70 -18.84 7.31
C SER A 204 0.28 -20.00 6.42
N GLU A 205 -0.18 -21.09 7.02
CA GLU A 205 -0.76 -22.24 6.31
C GLU A 205 -2.25 -22.00 6.00
N ASP A 206 -2.91 -21.14 6.76
CA ASP A 206 -4.31 -20.78 6.56
C ASP A 206 -4.41 -19.50 5.72
N PRO A 207 -5.00 -19.55 4.50
CA PRO A 207 -5.15 -18.39 3.63
C PRO A 207 -6.07 -17.30 4.21
N ASP A 208 -6.96 -17.66 5.14
CA ASP A 208 -7.87 -16.71 5.79
C ASP A 208 -7.23 -16.00 7.00
N LEU A 209 -6.06 -16.47 7.45
CA LEU A 209 -5.31 -15.91 8.56
C LEU A 209 -3.98 -15.35 8.08
N LYS A 210 -3.73 -14.10 8.39
CA LYS A 210 -2.46 -13.42 8.15
C LYS A 210 -1.92 -12.88 9.46
N THR A 211 -0.76 -13.37 9.88
CA THR A 211 -0.05 -12.82 11.03
C THR A 211 1.04 -11.87 10.56
N VAL A 212 1.11 -10.70 11.20
CA VAL A 212 2.08 -9.66 10.87
C VAL A 212 2.80 -9.22 12.14
N LYS A 213 4.14 -9.17 12.10
CA LYS A 213 4.97 -8.63 13.18
C LYS A 213 5.26 -7.16 12.92
N PHE A 214 4.98 -6.31 13.90
CA PHE A 214 5.23 -4.87 13.88
C PHE A 214 6.34 -4.55 14.87
N PRO A 215 7.49 -3.98 14.44
CA PRO A 215 8.57 -3.56 15.33
C PRO A 215 8.15 -2.46 16.32
N ASN A 216 7.20 -1.60 15.93
CA ASN A 216 6.53 -0.62 16.77
C ASN A 216 7.50 0.19 17.66
N GLY A 217 8.56 0.76 17.06
CA GLY A 217 9.52 1.57 17.77
C GLY A 217 10.24 0.89 18.94
N GLY A 218 10.48 -0.43 18.84
CA GLY A 218 11.15 -1.23 19.86
C GLY A 218 10.22 -1.89 20.89
N LYS A 219 8.91 -1.80 20.68
CA LYS A 219 7.90 -2.55 21.47
C LYS A 219 7.12 -3.48 20.53
N PRO A 220 7.74 -4.59 20.09
CA PRO A 220 7.18 -5.40 19.02
C PRO A 220 5.81 -5.94 19.37
N LEU A 221 4.93 -5.95 18.38
CA LEU A 221 3.60 -6.54 18.47
C LEU A 221 3.41 -7.55 17.32
N GLU A 222 2.66 -8.59 17.61
CA GLU A 222 2.21 -9.57 16.62
C GLU A 222 0.69 -9.49 16.50
N ILE A 223 0.21 -9.27 15.27
CA ILE A 223 -1.20 -9.06 15.01
C ILE A 223 -1.68 -10.09 14.00
N THR A 224 -2.73 -10.82 14.37
CA THR A 224 -3.39 -11.75 13.47
C THR A 224 -4.62 -11.11 12.86
N PHE A 225 -4.66 -11.14 11.53
CA PHE A 225 -5.78 -10.65 10.73
C PHE A 225 -6.58 -11.85 10.22
N ARG A 226 -7.91 -11.74 10.28
CA ARG A 226 -8.83 -12.64 9.61
C ARG A 226 -9.71 -11.83 8.67
N LYS A 227 -9.76 -12.22 7.39
CA LYS A 227 -10.49 -11.47 6.34
C LYS A 227 -10.16 -9.99 6.33
N GLY A 228 -8.87 -9.66 6.50
CA GLY A 228 -8.36 -8.30 6.48
C GLY A 228 -8.63 -7.45 7.73
N ARG A 229 -9.17 -8.03 8.82
CA ARG A 229 -9.42 -7.32 10.09
C ARG A 229 -8.61 -7.94 11.22
N ALA A 230 -8.00 -7.10 12.06
CA ALA A 230 -7.28 -7.53 13.25
C ALA A 230 -8.22 -8.23 14.23
N VAL A 231 -7.94 -9.48 14.54
CA VAL A 231 -8.73 -10.30 15.47
C VAL A 231 -7.99 -10.58 16.77
N GLU A 232 -6.66 -10.52 16.73
CA GLU A 232 -5.82 -10.78 17.90
C GLU A 232 -4.58 -9.89 17.85
N ILE A 233 -4.18 -9.36 19.01
CA ILE A 233 -3.01 -8.52 19.22
C ILE A 233 -2.23 -9.11 20.40
N ARG A 234 -0.97 -9.50 20.16
CA ARG A 234 -0.08 -10.07 21.18
C ARG A 234 1.23 -9.28 21.26
N PRO A 235 1.93 -9.26 22.39
CA PRO A 235 3.33 -8.86 22.42
C PRO A 235 4.14 -9.73 21.46
N GLY A 236 4.99 -9.09 20.67
CA GLY A 236 5.93 -9.79 19.80
C GLY A 236 7.16 -10.27 20.56
N SER A 237 7.77 -11.30 20.06
CA SER A 237 9.06 -11.82 20.52
C SER A 237 10.21 -11.17 19.79
#